data_2c6548a065d5cf97395dcacae8e2c195
#
_entry.id   2c6548a065d5cf97395dcacae8e2c195
#
_cell.length_a   1.000
_cell.length_b   1.000
_cell.length_c   1.000
_cell.angle_alpha   90.00
_cell.angle_beta   90.00
_cell.angle_gamma   90.00
#
_symmetry.space_group_name_H-M   'P 1'
#
loop_
_entity.id
_entity.type
_entity.pdbx_description
1 polymer ?
#
loop_
_entity_poly.entity_id
_entity_poly.type
_entity_poly.pdbx_seq_one_letter_code
_entity_poly.pdbx_strand_id
1 'polypeptide(L)'
;MASLVPVVLFSYLTLFRPHFTKPSFVYFSGYILSLLLTGGRKTMNRVANTCFWVDRHLSSWERFLAEYRWDPTTIFGTLLETLKTKLGEELQVHGAFLAVVDTLLIAKNGDKMPGVQTWKDYSGNADRGDRIRGHHWALLGLIGFSPLWSRYLCFPLLMQLISGQLNPCQFMVDPNGVATLATFWDCVLPLIWQLHLHLNRAPLRVVADAYFGKAPFIQPLLTEGIHVITRLRKDAVGWDDPSPDQRSDAKRGKKWKLARLLDHLPVEMVSVHLYGKLVTVKAVCREVWLRDIDRKVKVVVIEGIKEPVILISTDLALTIAQIIEIYGARFTIEIAIRDLKVHFGLADYQCYLHTAIYRFVQLACTSFCIYRLIQLKEDTSAWLPPVPKRVSPASFTHLRRGLQRFIIGRILSPKFGEMPKSEDSPTELEAILRIAA
;
A
#
# COMPACT_ATOMS: atom_id res chain seq x y z
N MET A 1 -15.20 21.74 -13.77
CA MET A 1 -14.29 21.04 -12.86
C MET A 1 -12.98 21.82 -12.63
N ALA A 2 -12.22 22.20 -13.67
CA ALA A 2 -10.93 22.90 -13.49
C ALA A 2 -11.01 24.19 -12.64
N SER A 3 -12.13 24.91 -12.66
CA SER A 3 -12.32 26.12 -11.84
C SER A 3 -12.74 25.82 -10.39
N LEU A 4 -13.21 24.61 -10.09
CA LEU A 4 -13.76 24.23 -8.77
C LEU A 4 -12.72 23.56 -7.87
N VAL A 5 -11.61 23.08 -8.40
CA VAL A 5 -10.57 22.39 -7.62
C VAL A 5 -9.25 23.17 -7.68
N PRO A 6 -8.37 23.03 -6.67
CA PRO A 6 -7.04 23.66 -6.73
C PRO A 6 -6.28 23.24 -7.99
N VAL A 7 -5.59 24.19 -8.62
CA VAL A 7 -4.83 23.96 -9.85
C VAL A 7 -3.84 22.80 -9.69
N VAL A 8 -3.17 22.72 -8.56
CA VAL A 8 -2.23 21.65 -8.24
C VAL A 8 -2.88 20.27 -8.26
N LEU A 9 -4.09 20.14 -7.71
CA LEU A 9 -4.81 18.86 -7.73
C LEU A 9 -5.27 18.53 -9.16
N PHE A 10 -5.74 19.51 -9.90
CA PHE A 10 -6.13 19.33 -11.29
C PHE A 10 -4.95 18.89 -12.17
N SER A 11 -3.74 19.42 -11.96
CA SER A 11 -2.54 19.00 -12.69
C SER A 11 -2.23 17.51 -12.50
N TYR A 12 -2.35 16.99 -11.26
CA TYR A 12 -2.20 15.56 -11.02
C TYR A 12 -3.27 14.73 -11.74
N LEU A 13 -4.52 15.16 -11.72
CA LEU A 13 -5.60 14.45 -12.42
C LEU A 13 -5.34 14.37 -13.93
N THR A 14 -4.84 15.45 -14.54
CA THR A 14 -4.58 15.50 -15.99
C THR A 14 -3.49 14.54 -16.47
N LEU A 15 -2.58 14.08 -15.59
CA LEU A 15 -1.61 13.03 -15.93
C LEU A 15 -2.28 11.72 -16.37
N PHE A 16 -3.46 11.44 -15.84
CA PHE A 16 -4.24 10.23 -16.16
C PHE A 16 -5.16 10.42 -17.38
N ARG A 17 -5.27 11.64 -17.92
CA ARG A 17 -6.17 11.95 -19.02
C ARG A 17 -6.03 11.05 -20.25
N PRO A 18 -4.81 10.62 -20.66
CA PRO A 18 -4.61 9.76 -21.83
C PRO A 18 -5.31 8.38 -21.74
N HIS A 19 -5.61 7.90 -20.52
CA HIS A 19 -6.26 6.59 -20.32
C HIS A 19 -7.79 6.63 -20.40
N PHE A 20 -8.37 7.80 -20.65
CA PHE A 20 -9.81 8.00 -20.59
C PHE A 20 -10.34 8.77 -21.80
N THR A 21 -11.55 8.42 -22.23
CA THR A 21 -12.34 9.31 -23.09
C THR A 21 -12.74 10.56 -22.32
N LYS A 22 -13.16 11.62 -23.02
CA LYS A 22 -13.63 12.86 -22.37
C LYS A 22 -14.72 12.61 -21.31
N PRO A 23 -15.77 11.80 -21.57
CA PRO A 23 -16.76 11.48 -20.55
C PRO A 23 -16.23 10.65 -19.38
N SER A 24 -15.42 9.61 -19.65
CA SER A 24 -14.92 8.73 -18.58
C SER A 24 -13.90 9.42 -17.67
N PHE A 25 -13.13 10.40 -18.19
CA PHE A 25 -12.23 11.20 -17.38
C PHE A 25 -12.96 12.03 -16.31
N VAL A 26 -14.18 12.46 -16.60
CA VAL A 26 -15.01 13.18 -15.61
C VAL A 26 -15.32 12.28 -14.41
N TYR A 27 -15.67 11.00 -14.65
CA TYR A 27 -15.93 10.06 -13.56
C TYR A 27 -14.66 9.70 -12.81
N PHE A 28 -13.54 9.44 -13.52
CA PHE A 28 -12.23 9.22 -12.88
C PHE A 28 -11.89 10.36 -11.92
N SER A 29 -11.90 11.59 -12.42
CA SER A 29 -11.59 12.77 -11.61
C SER A 29 -12.57 12.94 -10.46
N GLY A 30 -13.85 12.69 -10.71
CA GLY A 30 -14.89 12.72 -9.69
C GLY A 30 -14.65 11.70 -8.58
N TYR A 31 -14.27 10.45 -8.91
CA TYR A 31 -13.91 9.44 -7.92
C TYR A 31 -12.71 9.87 -7.08
N ILE A 32 -11.61 10.29 -7.72
CA ILE A 32 -10.39 10.71 -7.00
C ILE A 32 -10.71 11.84 -6.00
N LEU A 33 -11.54 12.80 -6.39
CA LEU A 33 -11.96 13.91 -5.53
C LEU A 33 -12.91 13.43 -4.41
N SER A 34 -13.94 12.69 -4.78
CA SER A 34 -15.00 12.30 -3.86
C SER A 34 -14.54 11.30 -2.81
N LEU A 35 -13.57 10.42 -3.11
CA LEU A 35 -13.06 9.47 -2.12
C LEU A 35 -12.47 10.18 -0.90
N LEU A 36 -11.82 11.33 -1.06
CA LEU A 36 -11.36 12.13 0.07
C LEU A 36 -12.48 13.00 0.65
N LEU A 37 -13.27 13.66 -0.22
CA LEU A 37 -14.26 14.66 0.20
C LEU A 37 -15.44 14.06 0.96
N THR A 38 -15.89 12.86 0.56
CA THR A 38 -17.06 12.20 1.17
C THR A 38 -16.81 11.92 2.66
N GLY A 39 -17.68 12.41 3.51
CA GLY A 39 -17.72 12.06 4.93
C GLY A 39 -18.23 10.64 5.15
N GLY A 40 -17.77 9.94 6.21
CA GLY A 40 -18.21 8.60 6.58
C GLY A 40 -17.97 7.56 5.49
N ARG A 41 -18.90 6.61 5.29
CA ARG A 41 -18.76 5.50 4.31
C ARG A 41 -18.78 6.01 2.87
N LYS A 42 -17.84 5.52 2.04
CA LYS A 42 -17.69 5.87 0.62
C LYS A 42 -18.54 4.94 -0.27
N THR A 43 -19.84 4.89 0.00
CA THR A 43 -20.76 4.15 -0.90
C THR A 43 -20.88 4.88 -2.24
N MET A 44 -21.22 4.15 -3.29
CA MET A 44 -21.37 4.71 -4.64
C MET A 44 -22.30 5.93 -4.66
N ASN A 45 -23.44 5.83 -4.01
CA ASN A 45 -24.40 6.93 -3.92
C ASN A 45 -23.80 8.18 -3.24
N ARG A 46 -23.07 8.00 -2.14
CA ARG A 46 -22.41 9.13 -1.45
C ARG A 46 -21.29 9.74 -2.29
N VAL A 47 -20.49 8.92 -2.95
CA VAL A 47 -19.41 9.38 -3.85
C VAL A 47 -20.02 10.21 -5.00
N ALA A 48 -21.06 9.71 -5.66
CA ALA A 48 -21.75 10.41 -6.74
C ALA A 48 -22.36 11.74 -6.26
N ASN A 49 -23.06 11.72 -5.12
CA ASN A 49 -23.69 12.92 -4.55
C ASN A 49 -22.69 13.97 -4.06
N THR A 50 -21.50 13.55 -3.57
CA THR A 50 -20.44 14.46 -3.18
C THR A 50 -19.89 15.21 -4.40
N CYS A 51 -19.94 14.59 -5.58
CA CYS A 51 -19.49 15.15 -6.86
C CYS A 51 -20.62 15.89 -7.60
N PHE A 52 -21.37 16.73 -6.91
CA PHE A 52 -22.56 17.44 -7.41
C PHE A 52 -22.32 18.27 -8.69
N TRP A 53 -21.07 18.67 -8.98
CA TRP A 53 -20.70 19.33 -10.23
C TRP A 53 -20.65 18.40 -11.44
N VAL A 54 -20.88 17.11 -11.25
CA VAL A 54 -21.03 16.10 -12.29
C VAL A 54 -22.51 15.70 -12.33
N ASP A 55 -23.29 16.43 -13.11
CA ASP A 55 -24.71 16.13 -13.30
C ASP A 55 -24.87 14.85 -14.12
N ARG A 56 -24.86 13.70 -13.43
CA ARG A 56 -24.98 12.37 -14.01
C ARG A 56 -25.70 11.42 -13.06
N HIS A 57 -26.55 10.59 -13.64
CA HIS A 57 -27.28 9.57 -12.89
C HIS A 57 -26.35 8.56 -12.22
N LEU A 58 -26.73 8.04 -11.05
CA LEU A 58 -25.94 7.08 -10.25
C LEU A 58 -25.50 5.86 -11.08
N SER A 59 -26.37 5.31 -11.95
CA SER A 59 -26.02 4.18 -12.81
C SER A 59 -24.85 4.45 -13.75
N SER A 60 -24.58 5.71 -14.11
CA SER A 60 -23.40 6.05 -14.91
C SER A 60 -22.10 5.96 -14.13
N TRP A 61 -22.13 6.24 -12.83
CA TRP A 61 -21.00 6.03 -11.93
C TRP A 61 -20.72 4.55 -11.70
N GLU A 62 -21.78 3.73 -11.59
CA GLU A 62 -21.68 2.28 -11.49
C GLU A 62 -21.08 1.68 -12.77
N ARG A 63 -21.60 2.09 -13.93
CA ARG A 63 -21.09 1.65 -15.24
C ARG A 63 -19.64 2.08 -15.48
N PHE A 64 -19.20 3.22 -14.96
CA PHE A 64 -17.80 3.62 -15.05
C PHE A 64 -16.87 2.58 -14.40
N LEU A 65 -17.24 2.00 -13.27
CA LEU A 65 -16.47 0.92 -12.65
C LEU A 65 -16.67 -0.42 -13.35
N ALA A 66 -17.88 -0.72 -13.83
CA ALA A 66 -18.23 -2.04 -14.33
C ALA A 66 -17.91 -2.24 -15.82
N GLU A 67 -18.28 -1.26 -16.66
CA GLU A 67 -18.39 -1.45 -18.12
C GLU A 67 -17.47 -0.56 -18.94
N TYR A 68 -17.11 0.65 -18.48
CA TYR A 68 -16.32 1.57 -19.28
C TYR A 68 -14.92 1.00 -19.57
N ARG A 69 -14.42 1.32 -20.76
CA ARG A 69 -13.12 0.82 -21.22
C ARG A 69 -11.98 1.62 -20.58
N TRP A 70 -11.45 1.10 -19.49
CA TRP A 70 -10.20 1.56 -18.88
C TRP A 70 -9.58 0.44 -18.03
N ASP A 71 -8.25 0.45 -17.95
CA ASP A 71 -7.50 -0.61 -17.30
C ASP A 71 -6.81 -0.10 -16.03
N PRO A 72 -7.04 -0.71 -14.86
CA PRO A 72 -6.31 -0.41 -13.62
C PRO A 72 -4.78 -0.48 -13.75
N THR A 73 -4.27 -1.34 -14.62
CA THR A 73 -2.81 -1.50 -14.84
C THR A 73 -2.19 -0.23 -15.44
N THR A 74 -2.87 0.41 -16.40
CA THR A 74 -2.38 1.67 -16.99
C THR A 74 -2.41 2.82 -15.98
N ILE A 75 -3.42 2.83 -15.09
CA ILE A 75 -3.51 3.79 -13.98
C ILE A 75 -2.35 3.57 -13.00
N PHE A 76 -2.04 2.33 -12.66
CA PHE A 76 -0.88 1.99 -11.83
C PHE A 76 0.43 2.47 -12.48
N GLY A 77 0.64 2.21 -13.77
CA GLY A 77 1.85 2.64 -14.48
C GLY A 77 2.04 4.17 -14.41
N THR A 78 0.99 4.94 -14.71
CA THR A 78 1.03 6.42 -14.61
C THR A 78 1.25 6.89 -13.16
N LEU A 79 0.64 6.23 -12.17
CA LEU A 79 0.86 6.54 -10.77
C LEU A 79 2.32 6.33 -10.37
N LEU A 80 2.91 5.20 -10.76
CA LEU A 80 4.31 4.89 -10.44
C LEU A 80 5.27 5.90 -11.09
N GLU A 81 5.07 6.24 -12.36
CA GLU A 81 5.88 7.28 -13.02
C GLU A 81 5.71 8.66 -12.35
N THR A 82 4.50 8.99 -11.91
CA THR A 82 4.26 10.22 -11.14
C THR A 82 5.04 10.22 -9.81
N LEU A 83 5.03 9.11 -9.09
CA LEU A 83 5.78 8.96 -7.84
C LEU A 83 7.29 9.09 -8.10
N LYS A 84 7.83 8.41 -9.12
CA LYS A 84 9.24 8.48 -9.52
C LYS A 84 9.64 9.92 -9.86
N THR A 85 8.84 10.61 -10.67
CA THR A 85 9.11 11.99 -11.08
C THR A 85 9.08 12.97 -9.91
N LYS A 86 8.14 12.80 -8.97
CA LYS A 86 7.95 13.74 -7.87
C LYS A 86 8.84 13.48 -6.66
N LEU A 87 9.19 12.24 -6.40
CA LEU A 87 9.97 11.85 -5.22
C LEU A 87 11.44 11.55 -5.55
N GLY A 88 11.73 11.11 -6.78
CA GLY A 88 13.11 10.83 -7.18
C GLY A 88 13.83 9.86 -6.23
N GLU A 89 14.97 10.31 -5.71
CA GLU A 89 15.80 9.51 -4.79
C GLU A 89 15.12 9.18 -3.45
N GLU A 90 14.10 9.94 -3.04
CA GLU A 90 13.34 9.64 -1.82
C GLU A 90 12.63 8.27 -1.85
N LEU A 91 12.42 7.71 -3.06
CA LEU A 91 11.90 6.35 -3.25
C LEU A 91 12.99 5.26 -3.15
N GLN A 92 14.25 5.64 -3.04
CA GLN A 92 15.35 4.70 -2.87
C GLN A 92 15.77 4.63 -1.40
N VAL A 93 15.81 3.42 -0.88
CA VAL A 93 16.24 3.13 0.49
C VAL A 93 17.55 2.34 0.41
N HIS A 94 18.64 2.95 0.85
CA HIS A 94 19.98 2.35 0.77
C HIS A 94 20.36 1.86 -0.64
N GLY A 95 20.05 2.67 -1.67
CA GLY A 95 20.45 2.42 -3.05
C GLY A 95 19.57 1.44 -3.85
N ALA A 96 18.39 1.09 -3.35
CA ALA A 96 17.39 0.28 -4.06
C ALA A 96 15.98 0.76 -3.79
N PHE A 97 15.04 0.48 -4.69
CA PHE A 97 13.62 0.60 -4.37
C PHE A 97 13.24 -0.39 -3.28
N LEU A 98 12.35 0.03 -2.38
CA LEU A 98 11.89 -0.80 -1.29
C LEU A 98 10.39 -1.03 -1.41
N ALA A 99 10.01 -2.21 -1.87
CA ALA A 99 8.63 -2.65 -1.86
C ALA A 99 8.25 -3.25 -0.50
N VAL A 100 6.99 -3.08 -0.12
CA VAL A 100 6.41 -3.73 1.06
C VAL A 100 5.16 -4.47 0.65
N VAL A 101 5.00 -5.69 1.15
CA VAL A 101 3.80 -6.51 0.94
C VAL A 101 3.20 -6.94 2.26
N ASP A 102 1.88 -6.88 2.33
CA ASP A 102 1.10 -7.36 3.47
C ASP A 102 -0.28 -7.82 3.01
N THR A 103 -1.02 -8.49 3.88
CA THR A 103 -2.38 -8.93 3.59
C THR A 103 -3.37 -8.28 4.54
N LEU A 104 -4.59 -8.10 4.05
CA LEU A 104 -5.67 -7.55 4.87
C LEU A 104 -7.00 -8.23 4.59
N LEU A 105 -7.80 -8.40 5.64
CA LEU A 105 -9.18 -8.86 5.55
C LEU A 105 -10.13 -7.65 5.54
N ILE A 106 -11.09 -7.69 4.63
CA ILE A 106 -12.18 -6.71 4.54
C ILE A 106 -13.50 -7.47 4.68
N ALA A 107 -14.17 -7.27 5.81
CA ALA A 107 -15.46 -7.89 6.06
C ALA A 107 -16.50 -7.47 5.01
N LYS A 108 -17.25 -8.44 4.48
CA LYS A 108 -18.33 -8.28 3.50
C LYS A 108 -19.47 -9.24 3.82
N ASN A 109 -20.67 -8.73 3.83
CA ASN A 109 -21.87 -9.50 4.21
C ASN A 109 -22.75 -9.91 3.00
N GLY A 110 -22.48 -9.35 1.80
CA GLY A 110 -23.30 -9.62 0.63
C GLY A 110 -23.04 -11.00 0.01
N ASP A 111 -24.10 -11.77 -0.24
CA ASP A 111 -24.00 -13.12 -0.81
C ASP A 111 -23.68 -13.10 -2.31
N LYS A 112 -24.07 -12.04 -3.00
CA LYS A 112 -23.86 -11.87 -4.45
C LYS A 112 -22.52 -11.24 -4.82
N MET A 113 -21.69 -10.87 -3.82
CA MET A 113 -20.41 -10.23 -4.08
C MET A 113 -19.35 -11.31 -4.41
N PRO A 114 -18.76 -11.26 -5.61
CA PRO A 114 -17.81 -12.30 -6.04
C PRO A 114 -16.54 -12.29 -5.18
N GLY A 115 -16.01 -13.48 -4.89
CA GLY A 115 -14.77 -13.66 -4.12
C GLY A 115 -14.93 -13.55 -2.59
N VAL A 116 -16.15 -13.36 -2.08
CA VAL A 116 -16.42 -13.37 -0.62
C VAL A 116 -16.35 -14.78 -0.09
N GLN A 117 -15.48 -14.99 0.90
CA GLN A 117 -15.27 -16.27 1.58
C GLN A 117 -15.11 -16.07 3.09
N THR A 118 -15.09 -17.16 3.83
CA THR A 118 -14.81 -17.13 5.27
C THR A 118 -13.35 -17.43 5.52
N TRP A 119 -12.67 -16.49 6.14
CA TRP A 119 -11.24 -16.51 6.43
C TRP A 119 -10.98 -16.61 7.92
N LYS A 120 -9.92 -17.29 8.31
CA LYS A 120 -9.44 -17.25 9.68
C LYS A 120 -8.78 -15.90 9.94
N ASP A 121 -9.20 -15.21 11.01
CA ASP A 121 -8.57 -13.97 11.45
C ASP A 121 -7.44 -14.27 12.43
N TYR A 122 -6.22 -13.93 12.03
CA TYR A 122 -5.03 -14.09 12.86
C TYR A 122 -4.63 -12.79 13.60
N SER A 123 -5.45 -11.74 13.50
CA SER A 123 -5.14 -10.43 14.11
C SER A 123 -5.21 -10.43 15.64
N GLY A 124 -5.79 -11.47 16.23
CA GLY A 124 -5.95 -11.57 17.70
C GLY A 124 -6.94 -10.57 18.29
N ASN A 125 -7.80 -9.96 17.47
CA ASN A 125 -8.80 -9.01 17.94
C ASN A 125 -9.95 -9.78 18.63
N ALA A 126 -10.01 -9.71 19.96
CA ALA A 126 -10.99 -10.40 20.79
C ALA A 126 -12.45 -10.00 20.52
N ASP A 127 -12.68 -8.78 19.97
CA ASP A 127 -14.01 -8.27 19.65
C ASP A 127 -14.60 -8.86 18.36
N ARG A 128 -13.82 -9.62 17.60
CA ARG A 128 -14.24 -10.31 16.39
C ARG A 128 -14.02 -11.81 16.57
N GLY A 129 -14.98 -12.63 16.14
CA GLY A 129 -14.78 -14.06 16.11
C GLY A 129 -13.51 -14.45 15.35
N ASP A 130 -13.00 -15.65 15.55
CA ASP A 130 -11.79 -16.18 14.90
C ASP A 130 -11.91 -16.32 13.37
N ARG A 131 -13.08 -16.03 12.81
CA ARG A 131 -13.40 -16.10 11.38
C ARG A 131 -14.12 -14.85 10.90
N ILE A 132 -13.67 -14.32 9.77
CA ILE A 132 -14.27 -13.17 9.09
C ILE A 132 -14.75 -13.62 7.71
N ARG A 133 -16.04 -13.37 7.42
CA ARG A 133 -16.57 -13.47 6.06
C ARG A 133 -16.25 -12.19 5.30
N GLY A 134 -15.58 -12.30 4.15
CA GLY A 134 -15.17 -11.13 3.39
C GLY A 134 -14.13 -11.41 2.31
N HIS A 135 -13.46 -10.36 1.91
CA HIS A 135 -12.37 -10.40 0.95
C HIS A 135 -11.02 -10.40 1.66
N HIS A 136 -10.14 -11.30 1.24
CA HIS A 136 -8.73 -11.32 1.62
C HIS A 136 -7.89 -10.72 0.50
N TRP A 137 -7.17 -9.67 0.78
CA TRP A 137 -6.35 -8.94 -0.19
C TRP A 137 -4.88 -9.05 0.13
N ALA A 138 -4.06 -9.18 -0.91
CA ALA A 138 -2.65 -8.80 -0.86
C ALA A 138 -2.52 -7.35 -1.31
N LEU A 139 -1.78 -6.55 -0.56
CA LEU A 139 -1.44 -5.16 -0.90
C LEU A 139 0.07 -5.06 -1.12
N LEU A 140 0.46 -4.50 -2.24
CA LEU A 140 1.82 -4.08 -2.54
C LEU A 140 1.92 -2.55 -2.44
N GLY A 141 2.88 -2.07 -1.67
CA GLY A 141 3.25 -0.66 -1.58
C GLY A 141 4.73 -0.44 -1.88
N LEU A 142 5.08 0.79 -2.20
CA LEU A 142 6.45 1.26 -2.31
C LEU A 142 6.77 2.15 -1.11
N ILE A 143 7.92 1.93 -0.48
CA ILE A 143 8.36 2.74 0.67
C ILE A 143 9.36 3.78 0.18
N GLY A 144 9.15 5.03 0.59
CA GLY A 144 10.09 6.11 0.42
C GLY A 144 10.39 6.80 1.75
N PHE A 145 11.53 7.47 1.84
CA PHE A 145 11.89 8.31 2.98
C PHE A 145 11.50 9.76 2.70
N SER A 146 10.73 10.35 3.58
CA SER A 146 10.39 11.77 3.48
C SER A 146 11.32 12.61 4.36
N PRO A 147 12.20 13.42 3.79
CA PRO A 147 13.01 14.36 4.57
C PRO A 147 12.15 15.38 5.33
N LEU A 148 11.06 15.83 4.71
CA LEU A 148 10.12 16.79 5.32
C LEU A 148 9.52 16.28 6.63
N TRP A 149 9.27 14.97 6.72
CA TRP A 149 8.67 14.35 7.90
C TRP A 149 9.66 13.51 8.71
N SER A 150 10.92 13.41 8.25
CA SER A 150 11.98 12.61 8.85
C SER A 150 11.56 11.17 9.13
N ARG A 151 10.82 10.54 8.20
CA ARG A 151 10.31 9.17 8.36
C ARG A 151 10.01 8.49 7.04
N TYR A 152 9.94 7.17 7.09
CA TYR A 152 9.47 6.35 5.98
C TYR A 152 7.95 6.47 5.81
N LEU A 153 7.51 6.37 4.55
CA LEU A 153 6.11 6.41 4.15
C LEU A 153 5.84 5.31 3.13
N CYS A 154 4.68 4.67 3.22
CA CYS A 154 4.21 3.71 2.24
C CYS A 154 3.26 4.38 1.25
N PHE A 155 3.48 4.12 -0.04
CA PHE A 155 2.62 4.47 -1.16
C PHE A 155 1.95 3.19 -1.65
N PRO A 156 0.69 2.92 -1.32
CA PRO A 156 -0.05 1.73 -1.77
C PRO A 156 -0.25 1.79 -3.29
N LEU A 157 0.16 0.74 -4.01
CA LEU A 157 0.20 0.73 -5.46
C LEU A 157 -0.80 -0.22 -6.08
N LEU A 158 -0.75 -1.48 -5.68
CA LEU A 158 -1.50 -2.58 -6.28
C LEU A 158 -2.12 -3.45 -5.20
N MET A 159 -3.29 -3.98 -5.51
CA MET A 159 -3.93 -4.97 -4.66
C MET A 159 -4.43 -6.15 -5.50
N GLN A 160 -4.26 -7.36 -4.96
CA GLN A 160 -4.76 -8.60 -5.54
C GLN A 160 -5.67 -9.32 -4.56
N LEU A 161 -6.86 -9.71 -5.03
CA LEU A 161 -7.77 -10.53 -4.25
C LEU A 161 -7.21 -11.96 -4.14
N ILE A 162 -7.06 -12.43 -2.90
CA ILE A 162 -6.69 -13.80 -2.60
C ILE A 162 -8.00 -14.58 -2.50
N SER A 163 -8.26 -15.49 -3.44
CA SER A 163 -9.44 -16.34 -3.38
C SER A 163 -9.03 -17.80 -3.44
N GLY A 164 -9.65 -18.62 -2.60
CA GLY A 164 -9.48 -20.08 -2.61
C GLY A 164 -10.41 -20.80 -3.58
N GLN A 165 -11.32 -20.11 -4.26
CA GLN A 165 -12.25 -20.68 -5.24
C GLN A 165 -12.41 -19.79 -6.47
N LEU A 166 -12.12 -20.37 -7.63
CA LEU A 166 -12.70 -20.12 -8.95
C LEU A 166 -12.83 -18.65 -9.38
N ASN A 167 -11.72 -17.98 -9.56
CA ASN A 167 -11.69 -16.85 -10.47
C ASN A 167 -11.02 -17.34 -11.77
N PRO A 168 -11.64 -17.22 -12.95
CA PRO A 168 -11.01 -17.61 -14.22
C PRO A 168 -9.63 -16.96 -14.47
N CYS A 169 -9.38 -15.82 -13.82
CA CYS A 169 -8.08 -15.15 -13.85
C CYS A 169 -7.03 -15.75 -12.90
N GLN A 170 -7.37 -16.76 -12.10
CA GLN A 170 -6.49 -17.38 -11.11
C GLN A 170 -6.12 -18.82 -11.42
N PHE A 171 -6.51 -19.33 -12.59
CA PHE A 171 -5.96 -20.58 -13.11
C PHE A 171 -4.61 -20.29 -13.74
N MET A 172 -3.56 -20.82 -13.15
CA MET A 172 -2.30 -20.99 -13.86
C MET A 172 -2.46 -22.20 -14.77
N VAL A 173 -2.32 -21.98 -16.05
CA VAL A 173 -2.24 -23.09 -17.01
C VAL A 173 -0.77 -23.44 -17.13
N ASP A 174 -0.40 -24.67 -16.78
CA ASP A 174 0.96 -25.16 -16.95
C ASP A 174 1.30 -25.27 -18.46
N PRO A 175 2.58 -25.46 -18.85
CA PRO A 175 2.96 -25.63 -20.24
C PRO A 175 2.27 -26.79 -20.98
N ASN A 176 1.63 -27.71 -20.25
CA ASN A 176 0.88 -28.85 -20.79
C ASN A 176 -0.63 -28.59 -20.86
N GLY A 177 -1.08 -27.36 -20.55
CA GLY A 177 -2.48 -26.98 -20.63
C GLY A 177 -3.32 -27.40 -19.41
N VAL A 178 -2.71 -27.86 -18.32
CA VAL A 178 -3.42 -28.25 -17.10
C VAL A 178 -3.67 -27.03 -16.23
N ALA A 179 -4.96 -26.72 -15.97
CA ALA A 179 -5.36 -25.65 -15.07
C ALA A 179 -5.13 -26.05 -13.61
N THR A 180 -4.23 -25.36 -12.91
CA THR A 180 -4.01 -25.54 -11.47
C THR A 180 -4.65 -24.38 -10.71
N LEU A 181 -5.17 -24.67 -9.50
CA LEU A 181 -5.66 -23.63 -8.58
C LEU A 181 -4.50 -22.74 -8.16
N ALA A 182 -4.67 -21.43 -8.31
CA ALA A 182 -3.69 -20.46 -7.84
C ALA A 182 -3.47 -20.59 -6.33
N THR A 183 -2.22 -20.70 -5.94
CA THR A 183 -1.83 -20.67 -4.54
C THR A 183 -1.85 -19.23 -4.01
N PHE A 184 -1.71 -19.07 -2.71
CA PHE A 184 -1.50 -17.75 -2.10
C PHE A 184 -0.32 -16.99 -2.75
N TRP A 185 0.76 -17.71 -3.06
CA TRP A 185 1.95 -17.11 -3.67
C TRP A 185 1.72 -16.64 -5.10
N ASP A 186 0.89 -17.34 -5.85
CA ASP A 186 0.49 -16.97 -7.22
C ASP A 186 -0.37 -15.69 -7.24
N CYS A 187 -0.95 -15.30 -6.11
CA CYS A 187 -1.63 -14.02 -5.97
C CYS A 187 -0.68 -12.88 -5.58
N VAL A 188 0.41 -13.18 -4.88
CA VAL A 188 1.30 -12.16 -4.31
C VAL A 188 2.49 -11.86 -5.22
N LEU A 189 3.16 -12.88 -5.73
CA LEU A 189 4.39 -12.73 -6.53
C LEU A 189 4.18 -11.88 -7.79
N PRO A 190 3.08 -12.05 -8.56
CA PRO A 190 2.84 -11.22 -9.75
C PRO A 190 2.77 -9.72 -9.46
N LEU A 191 2.30 -9.31 -8.27
CA LEU A 191 2.30 -7.88 -7.90
C LEU A 191 3.73 -7.33 -7.84
N ILE A 192 4.65 -8.09 -7.26
CA ILE A 192 6.05 -7.69 -7.12
C ILE A 192 6.76 -7.70 -8.47
N TRP A 193 6.52 -8.72 -9.29
CA TRP A 193 7.08 -8.80 -10.65
C TRP A 193 6.55 -7.67 -11.55
N GLN A 194 5.26 -7.34 -11.46
CA GLN A 194 4.68 -6.21 -12.18
C GLN A 194 5.34 -4.89 -11.77
N LEU A 195 5.56 -4.67 -10.47
CA LEU A 195 6.31 -3.50 -10.00
C LEU A 195 7.74 -3.50 -10.55
N HIS A 196 8.46 -4.63 -10.45
CA HIS A 196 9.84 -4.74 -10.91
C HIS A 196 9.99 -4.46 -12.41
N LEU A 197 9.06 -4.95 -13.24
CA LEU A 197 9.01 -4.63 -14.66
C LEU A 197 8.81 -3.14 -14.93
N HIS A 198 7.88 -2.49 -14.22
CA HIS A 198 7.64 -1.05 -14.36
C HIS A 198 8.77 -0.18 -13.79
N LEU A 199 9.59 -0.72 -12.92
CA LEU A 199 10.84 -0.12 -12.47
C LEU A 199 12.02 -0.41 -13.43
N ASN A 200 11.77 -0.95 -14.63
CA ASN A 200 12.78 -1.33 -15.60
C ASN A 200 13.85 -2.27 -15.02
N ARG A 201 13.44 -3.19 -14.16
CA ARG A 201 14.30 -4.14 -13.42
C ARG A 201 15.41 -3.47 -12.59
N ALA A 202 15.18 -2.23 -12.16
CA ALA A 202 16.09 -1.57 -11.22
C ALA A 202 16.21 -2.35 -9.90
N PRO A 203 17.30 -2.16 -9.14
CA PRO A 203 17.49 -2.83 -7.86
C PRO A 203 16.28 -2.70 -6.95
N LEU A 204 15.71 -3.83 -6.54
CA LEU A 204 14.50 -3.92 -5.74
C LEU A 204 14.71 -4.83 -4.52
N ARG A 205 14.29 -4.34 -3.36
CA ARG A 205 14.15 -5.13 -2.15
C ARG A 205 12.69 -5.21 -1.74
N VAL A 206 12.30 -6.34 -1.18
CA VAL A 206 10.95 -6.54 -0.63
C VAL A 206 11.06 -6.75 0.86
N VAL A 207 10.32 -5.97 1.63
CA VAL A 207 10.17 -6.19 3.07
C VAL A 207 8.77 -6.71 3.37
N ALA A 208 8.68 -7.77 4.17
CA ALA A 208 7.42 -8.42 4.52
C ALA A 208 7.46 -8.98 5.96
N ASP A 209 6.30 -9.37 6.47
CA ASP A 209 6.18 -9.96 7.81
C ASP A 209 6.70 -11.40 7.87
N ALA A 210 6.65 -12.03 9.06
CA ALA A 210 7.13 -13.38 9.27
C ALA A 210 6.36 -14.47 8.49
N TYR A 211 5.16 -14.19 8.03
CA TYR A 211 4.40 -15.14 7.20
C TYR A 211 5.08 -15.39 5.86
N PHE A 212 5.75 -14.37 5.33
CA PHE A 212 6.50 -14.38 4.06
C PHE A 212 7.93 -14.93 4.19
N GLY A 213 8.38 -15.25 5.39
CA GLY A 213 9.71 -15.85 5.63
C GLY A 213 9.81 -17.32 5.20
N LYS A 214 9.38 -17.66 3.98
CA LYS A 214 9.27 -19.03 3.46
C LYS A 214 9.87 -19.11 2.04
N ALA A 215 10.44 -20.28 1.72
CA ALA A 215 11.07 -20.54 0.43
C ALA A 215 10.16 -20.28 -0.79
N PRO A 216 8.87 -20.67 -0.80
CA PRO A 216 7.97 -20.38 -1.93
C PRO A 216 7.78 -18.89 -2.24
N PHE A 217 8.07 -18.00 -1.29
CA PHE A 217 8.08 -16.57 -1.52
C PHE A 217 9.47 -16.06 -1.91
N ILE A 218 10.48 -16.48 -1.15
CA ILE A 218 11.84 -15.93 -1.24
C ILE A 218 12.55 -16.40 -2.51
N GLN A 219 12.48 -17.69 -2.85
CA GLN A 219 13.23 -18.25 -3.97
C GLN A 219 12.84 -17.66 -5.34
N PRO A 220 11.54 -17.57 -5.71
CA PRO A 220 11.16 -16.98 -6.99
C PRO A 220 11.60 -15.51 -7.13
N LEU A 221 11.62 -14.75 -6.02
CA LEU A 221 12.10 -13.37 -6.04
C LEU A 221 13.61 -13.29 -6.23
N LEU A 222 14.36 -14.17 -5.59
CA LEU A 222 15.82 -14.26 -5.76
C LEU A 222 16.20 -14.65 -7.20
N THR A 223 15.43 -15.49 -7.86
CA THR A 223 15.65 -15.85 -9.27
C THR A 223 15.57 -14.62 -10.18
N GLU A 224 14.69 -13.67 -9.86
CA GLU A 224 14.55 -12.39 -10.57
C GLU A 224 15.51 -11.29 -10.05
N GLY A 225 16.46 -11.62 -9.16
CA GLY A 225 17.41 -10.65 -8.59
C GLY A 225 16.78 -9.73 -7.54
N ILE A 226 15.60 -10.05 -7.03
CA ILE A 226 14.88 -9.27 -6.02
C ILE A 226 15.25 -9.80 -4.64
N HIS A 227 15.80 -8.95 -3.79
CA HIS A 227 16.17 -9.31 -2.42
C HIS A 227 14.99 -9.19 -1.45
N VAL A 228 15.02 -10.02 -0.39
CA VAL A 228 13.96 -10.08 0.61
C VAL A 228 14.52 -9.82 2.01
N ILE A 229 13.83 -8.95 2.75
CA ILE A 229 14.05 -8.72 4.18
C ILE A 229 12.77 -9.12 4.91
N THR A 230 12.90 -10.04 5.87
CA THR A 230 11.73 -10.51 6.63
C THR A 230 12.12 -10.99 8.02
N ARG A 231 11.12 -11.28 8.85
CA ARG A 231 11.31 -11.87 10.17
C ARG A 231 11.14 -13.38 10.11
N LEU A 232 11.95 -14.11 10.87
CA LEU A 232 11.75 -15.54 11.09
C LEU A 232 11.06 -15.82 12.42
N ARG A 233 10.52 -17.02 12.54
CA ARG A 233 9.98 -17.54 13.80
C ARG A 233 11.11 -17.83 14.78
N LYS A 234 10.79 -17.86 16.08
CA LYS A 234 11.76 -18.10 17.16
C LYS A 234 12.44 -19.47 17.13
N ASP A 235 11.79 -20.46 16.52
CA ASP A 235 12.30 -21.82 16.36
C ASP A 235 13.17 -22.01 15.11
N ALA A 236 13.42 -20.94 14.36
CA ALA A 236 14.23 -20.98 13.16
C ALA A 236 15.66 -21.44 13.44
N VAL A 237 16.18 -22.24 12.50
CA VAL A 237 17.53 -22.77 12.52
C VAL A 237 18.28 -22.40 11.25
N GLY A 238 19.59 -22.24 11.37
CA GLY A 238 20.50 -22.02 10.26
C GLY A 238 21.76 -22.85 10.41
N TRP A 239 22.58 -22.88 9.37
CA TRP A 239 23.84 -23.66 9.33
C TRP A 239 24.97 -22.78 8.82
N ASP A 240 26.14 -23.00 9.36
CA ASP A 240 27.38 -22.46 8.82
C ASP A 240 27.78 -23.15 7.51
N ASP A 241 28.83 -22.65 6.88
CA ASP A 241 29.54 -23.40 5.85
C ASP A 241 30.10 -24.69 6.42
N PRO A 242 30.25 -25.74 5.59
CA PRO A 242 30.96 -26.93 5.97
C PRO A 242 32.38 -26.57 6.46
N SER A 243 32.80 -27.16 7.56
CA SER A 243 34.20 -27.06 8.00
C SER A 243 35.11 -27.83 7.04
N PRO A 244 36.37 -27.37 6.82
CA PRO A 244 37.36 -28.11 6.03
C PRO A 244 37.55 -29.57 6.47
N ASP A 245 37.34 -29.86 7.76
CA ASP A 245 37.47 -31.19 8.36
C ASP A 245 36.25 -32.08 8.15
N GLN A 246 35.20 -31.56 7.57
CA GLN A 246 34.01 -32.35 7.25
C GLN A 246 34.18 -33.11 5.92
N ARG A 247 33.37 -34.19 5.74
CA ARG A 247 33.37 -34.95 4.51
C ARG A 247 33.18 -34.02 3.29
N SER A 248 33.84 -34.30 2.20
CA SER A 248 33.84 -33.47 0.97
C SER A 248 32.44 -33.30 0.35
N ASP A 249 31.47 -34.11 0.74
CA ASP A 249 30.06 -34.06 0.32
C ASP A 249 29.14 -33.31 1.31
N ALA A 250 29.68 -32.84 2.42
CA ALA A 250 28.91 -32.11 3.42
C ALA A 250 28.44 -30.76 2.89
N LYS A 251 27.13 -30.62 2.71
CA LYS A 251 26.51 -29.37 2.19
C LYS A 251 26.36 -28.28 3.27
N ARG A 252 26.53 -28.61 4.57
CA ARG A 252 26.24 -27.70 5.70
C ARG A 252 27.16 -28.00 6.88
N GLY A 253 27.56 -26.93 7.57
CA GLY A 253 28.38 -27.01 8.76
C GLY A 253 27.57 -27.03 10.07
N LYS A 254 28.07 -26.36 11.11
CA LYS A 254 27.46 -26.31 12.44
C LYS A 254 26.03 -25.76 12.38
N LYS A 255 25.12 -26.44 13.06
CA LYS A 255 23.70 -26.03 13.20
C LYS A 255 23.55 -25.04 14.35
N TRP A 256 22.80 -23.95 14.10
CA TRP A 256 22.47 -22.92 15.07
C TRP A 256 20.96 -22.81 15.29
N LYS A 257 20.54 -22.72 16.55
CA LYS A 257 19.24 -22.17 16.91
C LYS A 257 19.37 -20.66 16.86
N LEU A 258 18.76 -20.00 15.85
CA LEU A 258 19.02 -18.59 15.57
C LEU A 258 18.67 -17.66 16.73
N ALA A 259 17.62 -17.97 17.49
CA ALA A 259 17.23 -17.22 18.69
C ALA A 259 18.35 -17.16 19.78
N ARG A 260 19.27 -18.13 19.78
CA ARG A 260 20.35 -18.23 20.75
C ARG A 260 21.67 -17.61 20.27
N LEU A 261 21.69 -16.96 19.12
CA LEU A 261 22.92 -16.32 18.63
C LEU A 261 23.40 -15.21 19.59
N LEU A 262 22.50 -14.55 20.31
CA LEU A 262 22.82 -13.56 21.35
C LEU A 262 23.66 -14.16 22.50
N ASP A 263 23.51 -15.46 22.78
CA ASP A 263 24.23 -16.17 23.86
C ASP A 263 25.66 -16.55 23.44
N HIS A 264 25.95 -16.54 22.12
CA HIS A 264 27.15 -17.15 21.56
C HIS A 264 28.03 -16.19 20.75
N LEU A 265 27.52 -15.05 20.34
CA LEU A 265 28.23 -14.08 19.50
C LEU A 265 28.45 -12.76 20.24
N PRO A 266 29.51 -12.01 19.91
CA PRO A 266 29.68 -10.65 20.42
C PRO A 266 28.49 -9.78 20.08
N VAL A 267 27.92 -9.13 21.09
CA VAL A 267 26.78 -8.23 20.94
C VAL A 267 27.26 -6.84 20.55
N GLU A 268 26.67 -6.30 19.48
CA GLU A 268 26.95 -4.94 19.03
C GLU A 268 25.82 -3.98 19.47
N MET A 269 26.21 -2.76 19.85
CA MET A 269 25.27 -1.66 20.09
C MET A 269 25.05 -0.91 18.79
N VAL A 270 23.86 -1.03 18.21
CA VAL A 270 23.53 -0.48 16.89
C VAL A 270 22.53 0.65 17.03
N SER A 271 22.91 1.85 16.57
CA SER A 271 22.00 3.01 16.53
C SER A 271 21.23 3.01 15.19
N VAL A 272 19.92 3.07 15.26
CA VAL A 272 19.01 2.96 14.11
C VAL A 272 17.88 3.98 14.21
N HIS A 273 17.40 4.46 13.06
CA HIS A 273 16.22 5.31 13.01
C HIS A 273 14.96 4.46 12.89
N LEU A 274 14.21 4.38 13.98
CA LEU A 274 12.93 3.67 14.02
C LEU A 274 11.79 4.63 14.39
N TYR A 275 10.75 4.65 13.58
CA TYR A 275 9.54 5.45 13.82
C TYR A 275 9.80 6.96 14.04
N GLY A 276 10.82 7.51 13.35
CA GLY A 276 11.21 8.92 13.47
C GLY A 276 12.04 9.26 14.71
N LYS A 277 12.56 8.25 15.39
CA LYS A 277 13.46 8.41 16.56
C LYS A 277 14.75 7.61 16.35
N LEU A 278 15.87 8.16 16.85
CA LEU A 278 17.11 7.42 16.96
C LEU A 278 17.01 6.52 18.21
N VAL A 279 17.17 5.21 18.00
CA VAL A 279 17.12 4.19 19.06
C VAL A 279 18.37 3.34 18.98
N THR A 280 18.96 3.00 20.12
CA THR A 280 20.08 2.06 20.19
C THR A 280 19.56 0.71 20.63
N VAL A 281 19.89 -0.32 19.85
CA VAL A 281 19.51 -1.72 20.11
C VAL A 281 20.74 -2.60 20.22
N LYS A 282 20.62 -3.67 20.98
CA LYS A 282 21.65 -4.74 21.04
C LYS A 282 21.33 -5.77 19.98
N ALA A 283 22.27 -6.07 19.12
CA ALA A 283 22.10 -7.04 18.05
C ALA A 283 23.36 -7.87 17.82
N VAL A 284 23.18 -9.04 17.24
CA VAL A 284 24.24 -9.88 16.69
C VAL A 284 23.96 -10.21 15.25
N CYS A 285 24.99 -10.45 14.46
CA CYS A 285 24.87 -10.77 13.05
C CYS A 285 25.64 -12.03 12.69
N ARG A 286 25.05 -12.86 11.81
CA ARG A 286 25.70 -14.03 11.23
C ARG A 286 25.16 -14.35 9.87
N GLU A 287 26.02 -14.74 8.94
CA GLU A 287 25.60 -15.32 7.67
C GLU A 287 25.43 -16.82 7.84
N VAL A 288 24.28 -17.34 7.40
CA VAL A 288 23.92 -18.76 7.54
C VAL A 288 23.21 -19.26 6.30
N TRP A 289 23.23 -20.58 6.11
CA TRP A 289 22.33 -21.28 5.21
C TRP A 289 21.02 -21.57 5.91
N LEU A 290 19.90 -21.32 5.25
CA LEU A 290 18.57 -21.77 5.70
C LEU A 290 18.18 -23.06 4.97
N ARG A 291 17.25 -23.83 5.58
CA ARG A 291 16.92 -25.17 5.10
C ARG A 291 16.43 -25.19 3.65
N ASP A 292 15.53 -24.29 3.32
CA ASP A 292 14.74 -24.33 2.11
C ASP A 292 15.07 -23.15 1.17
N ILE A 293 16.12 -22.38 1.50
CA ILE A 293 16.63 -21.27 0.68
C ILE A 293 18.02 -21.65 0.21
N ASP A 294 18.18 -21.77 -1.11
CA ASP A 294 19.44 -22.23 -1.73
C ASP A 294 20.47 -21.08 -1.85
N ARG A 295 20.57 -20.27 -0.81
CA ARG A 295 21.54 -19.19 -0.68
C ARG A 295 21.81 -18.89 0.79
N LYS A 296 23.00 -18.32 1.07
CA LYS A 296 23.26 -17.71 2.36
C LYS A 296 22.37 -16.49 2.56
N VAL A 297 21.97 -16.29 3.81
CA VAL A 297 21.25 -15.11 4.26
C VAL A 297 22.00 -14.48 5.43
N LYS A 298 21.94 -13.19 5.53
CA LYS A 298 22.42 -12.45 6.69
C LYS A 298 21.31 -12.45 7.75
N VAL A 299 21.59 -13.02 8.90
CA VAL A 299 20.69 -13.08 10.05
C VAL A 299 21.10 -12.00 11.04
N VAL A 300 20.15 -11.18 11.45
CA VAL A 300 20.31 -10.20 12.53
C VAL A 300 19.36 -10.58 13.66
N VAL A 301 19.91 -10.85 14.85
CA VAL A 301 19.10 -11.14 16.03
C VAL A 301 19.21 -9.97 16.99
N ILE A 302 18.06 -9.38 17.30
CA ILE A 302 17.93 -8.20 18.16
C ILE A 302 17.43 -8.64 19.52
N GLU A 303 18.01 -8.12 20.60
CA GLU A 303 17.52 -8.32 21.95
C GLU A 303 16.11 -7.69 22.07
N GLY A 304 15.11 -8.47 22.38
CA GLY A 304 13.73 -8.01 22.58
C GLY A 304 13.32 -8.05 24.04
N ILE A 305 12.25 -7.33 24.38
CA ILE A 305 11.76 -7.24 25.79
C ILE A 305 11.33 -8.62 26.33
N LYS A 306 10.68 -9.44 25.53
CA LYS A 306 10.19 -10.77 25.91
C LYS A 306 10.92 -11.89 25.16
N GLU A 307 11.16 -11.71 23.90
CA GLU A 307 11.77 -12.71 23.02
C GLU A 307 12.64 -12.00 21.99
N PRO A 308 13.74 -12.62 21.54
CA PRO A 308 14.59 -12.04 20.49
C PRO A 308 13.82 -11.91 19.16
N VAL A 309 14.14 -10.87 18.41
CA VAL A 309 13.61 -10.65 17.07
C VAL A 309 14.65 -11.13 16.07
N ILE A 310 14.29 -12.10 15.23
CA ILE A 310 15.18 -12.69 14.22
C ILE A 310 14.82 -12.12 12.87
N LEU A 311 15.67 -11.27 12.30
CA LEU A 311 15.52 -10.73 10.95
C LEU A 311 16.45 -11.45 10.00
N ILE A 312 16.04 -11.61 8.76
CA ILE A 312 16.91 -12.07 7.68
C ILE A 312 16.92 -11.08 6.52
N SER A 313 18.05 -11.01 5.86
CA SER A 313 18.24 -10.36 4.58
C SER A 313 18.90 -11.33 3.60
N THR A 314 18.36 -11.43 2.40
CA THR A 314 19.01 -12.12 1.29
C THR A 314 20.04 -11.22 0.58
N ASP A 315 20.02 -9.91 0.84
CA ASP A 315 21.06 -8.97 0.44
C ASP A 315 22.15 -8.94 1.53
N LEU A 316 23.27 -9.58 1.24
CA LEU A 316 24.40 -9.68 2.16
C LEU A 316 25.19 -8.36 2.29
N ALA A 317 25.02 -7.42 1.37
CA ALA A 317 25.72 -6.13 1.42
C ALA A 317 25.15 -5.18 2.49
N LEU A 318 23.91 -5.39 2.92
CA LEU A 318 23.28 -4.54 3.93
C LEU A 318 23.97 -4.68 5.30
N THR A 319 24.16 -3.55 5.99
CA THR A 319 24.62 -3.52 7.38
C THR A 319 23.51 -3.94 8.34
N ILE A 320 23.87 -4.23 9.60
CA ILE A 320 22.91 -4.54 10.68
C ILE A 320 21.88 -3.41 10.83
N ALA A 321 22.36 -2.17 10.90
CA ALA A 321 21.51 -0.99 11.03
C ALA A 321 20.50 -0.88 9.87
N GLN A 322 20.95 -1.04 8.63
CA GLN A 322 20.09 -0.97 7.44
C GLN A 322 19.00 -2.06 7.43
N ILE A 323 19.34 -3.30 7.82
CA ILE A 323 18.36 -4.39 7.90
C ILE A 323 17.28 -4.06 8.94
N ILE A 324 17.68 -3.54 10.09
CA ILE A 324 16.75 -3.16 11.17
C ILE A 324 15.85 -2.01 10.73
N GLU A 325 16.41 -0.97 10.10
CA GLU A 325 15.68 0.18 9.60
C GLU A 325 14.67 -0.20 8.51
N ILE A 326 15.09 -1.00 7.53
CA ILE A 326 14.21 -1.51 6.46
C ILE A 326 13.06 -2.32 7.06
N TYR A 327 13.33 -3.21 8.01
CA TYR A 327 12.28 -3.98 8.65
C TYR A 327 11.34 -3.10 9.48
N GLY A 328 11.87 -2.10 10.17
CA GLY A 328 11.07 -1.08 10.88
C GLY A 328 10.16 -0.28 9.94
N ALA A 329 10.66 0.05 8.74
CA ALA A 329 9.88 0.76 7.73
C ALA A 329 8.66 -0.04 7.23
N ARG A 330 8.67 -1.39 7.33
CA ARG A 330 7.54 -2.26 7.00
C ARG A 330 6.22 -1.80 7.65
N PHE A 331 6.27 -1.35 8.90
CA PHE A 331 5.07 -0.93 9.63
C PHE A 331 4.29 0.19 8.93
N THR A 332 4.91 0.91 8.03
CA THR A 332 4.25 1.99 7.26
C THR A 332 3.10 1.50 6.39
N ILE A 333 3.10 0.20 5.97
CA ILE A 333 1.98 -0.37 5.22
C ILE A 333 0.71 -0.49 6.09
N GLU A 334 0.85 -0.80 7.37
CA GLU A 334 -0.27 -0.89 8.31
C GLU A 334 -0.92 0.49 8.50
N ILE A 335 -0.09 1.55 8.55
CA ILE A 335 -0.56 2.94 8.57
C ILE A 335 -1.30 3.27 7.26
N ALA A 336 -0.73 2.89 6.11
CA ALA A 336 -1.36 3.13 4.82
C ALA A 336 -2.71 2.37 4.69
N ILE A 337 -2.79 1.12 5.13
CA ILE A 337 -4.03 0.34 5.17
C ILE A 337 -5.09 1.01 6.05
N ARG A 338 -4.71 1.49 7.24
CA ARG A 338 -5.61 2.24 8.13
C ARG A 338 -6.13 3.50 7.45
N ASP A 339 -5.24 4.29 6.87
CA ASP A 339 -5.61 5.55 6.23
C ASP A 339 -6.46 5.32 4.96
N LEU A 340 -6.18 4.26 4.18
CA LEU A 340 -7.01 3.82 3.05
C LEU A 340 -8.44 3.46 3.51
N LYS A 341 -8.58 2.73 4.61
CA LYS A 341 -9.89 2.38 5.17
C LYS A 341 -10.64 3.61 5.68
N VAL A 342 -9.97 4.47 6.43
CA VAL A 342 -10.59 5.63 7.11
C VAL A 342 -10.90 6.76 6.14
N HIS A 343 -9.98 7.09 5.24
CA HIS A 343 -10.06 8.30 4.42
C HIS A 343 -10.50 8.04 2.97
N PHE A 344 -10.22 6.87 2.42
CA PHE A 344 -10.44 6.56 1.01
C PHE A 344 -11.43 5.40 0.77
N GLY A 345 -12.07 4.90 1.83
CA GLY A 345 -13.16 3.94 1.73
C GLY A 345 -12.77 2.56 1.19
N LEU A 346 -11.52 2.13 1.39
CA LEU A 346 -11.06 0.82 0.93
C LEU A 346 -11.95 -0.33 1.40
N ALA A 347 -12.64 -0.19 2.52
CA ALA A 347 -13.58 -1.20 3.03
C ALA A 347 -15.03 -1.00 2.57
N ASP A 348 -15.36 0.11 1.91
CA ASP A 348 -16.75 0.57 1.70
C ASP A 348 -17.36 0.13 0.37
N TYR A 349 -16.59 -0.38 -0.59
CA TYR A 349 -17.13 -0.82 -1.88
C TYR A 349 -18.20 -1.89 -1.72
N GLN A 350 -19.23 -1.81 -2.59
CA GLN A 350 -20.37 -2.72 -2.67
C GLN A 350 -20.63 -3.06 -4.15
N CYS A 351 -19.62 -3.62 -4.82
CA CYS A 351 -19.69 -3.96 -6.24
C CYS A 351 -19.99 -5.44 -6.41
N TYR A 352 -20.75 -5.79 -7.45
CA TYR A 352 -21.13 -7.17 -7.79
C TYR A 352 -20.30 -7.77 -8.94
N LEU A 353 -19.34 -7.04 -9.48
CA LEU A 353 -18.44 -7.50 -10.53
C LEU A 353 -16.98 -7.38 -10.06
N HIS A 354 -16.18 -8.41 -10.34
CA HIS A 354 -14.75 -8.38 -10.03
C HIS A 354 -14.05 -7.14 -10.59
N THR A 355 -14.31 -6.81 -11.87
CA THR A 355 -13.75 -5.62 -12.52
C THR A 355 -14.04 -4.35 -11.74
N ALA A 356 -15.28 -4.18 -11.27
CA ALA A 356 -15.68 -2.99 -10.51
C ALA A 356 -15.00 -2.93 -9.14
N ILE A 357 -14.82 -4.07 -8.47
CA ILE A 357 -14.10 -4.19 -7.19
C ILE A 357 -12.64 -3.77 -7.37
N TYR A 358 -11.93 -4.35 -8.35
CA TYR A 358 -10.53 -4.01 -8.62
C TYR A 358 -10.34 -2.55 -9.00
N ARG A 359 -11.23 -2.02 -9.84
CA ARG A 359 -11.20 -0.61 -10.25
C ARG A 359 -11.42 0.33 -9.09
N PHE A 360 -12.38 0.04 -8.20
CA PHE A 360 -12.59 0.84 -6.99
C PHE A 360 -11.36 0.85 -6.09
N VAL A 361 -10.78 -0.31 -5.85
CA VAL A 361 -9.59 -0.46 -5.01
C VAL A 361 -8.40 0.29 -5.61
N GLN A 362 -8.20 0.22 -6.94
CA GLN A 362 -7.15 0.97 -7.63
C GLN A 362 -7.36 2.48 -7.52
N LEU A 363 -8.60 2.96 -7.65
CA LEU A 363 -8.91 4.38 -7.46
C LEU A 363 -8.63 4.84 -6.02
N ALA A 364 -8.90 4.00 -5.01
CA ALA A 364 -8.59 4.31 -3.62
C ALA A 364 -7.07 4.44 -3.40
N CYS A 365 -6.27 3.51 -3.92
CA CYS A 365 -4.81 3.58 -3.87
C CYS A 365 -4.27 4.82 -4.62
N THR A 366 -4.81 5.09 -5.82
CA THR A 366 -4.42 6.26 -6.62
C THR A 366 -4.75 7.56 -5.91
N SER A 367 -5.96 7.68 -5.35
CA SER A 367 -6.36 8.86 -4.55
C SER A 367 -5.43 9.07 -3.38
N PHE A 368 -5.16 8.01 -2.61
CA PHE A 368 -4.23 8.08 -1.48
C PHE A 368 -2.87 8.65 -1.91
N CYS A 369 -2.28 8.09 -2.96
CA CYS A 369 -0.95 8.50 -3.43
C CYS A 369 -0.93 9.94 -3.96
N ILE A 370 -1.93 10.36 -4.73
CA ILE A 370 -2.04 11.75 -5.21
C ILE A 370 -2.10 12.73 -4.03
N TYR A 371 -2.98 12.49 -3.07
CA TYR A 371 -3.10 13.38 -1.91
C TYR A 371 -1.86 13.33 -1.01
N ARG A 372 -1.17 12.19 -0.92
CA ARG A 372 0.10 12.08 -0.20
C ARG A 372 1.20 12.90 -0.91
N LEU A 373 1.28 12.83 -2.22
CA LEU A 373 2.22 13.67 -3.00
C LEU A 373 1.94 15.16 -2.81
N ILE A 374 0.69 15.58 -2.82
CA ILE A 374 0.31 16.97 -2.52
C ILE A 374 0.80 17.40 -1.14
N GLN A 375 0.64 16.55 -0.12
CA GLN A 375 1.15 16.84 1.23
C GLN A 375 2.66 17.02 1.29
N LEU A 376 3.40 16.31 0.45
CA LEU A 376 4.87 16.24 0.51
C LEU A 376 5.56 17.27 -0.39
N LYS A 377 4.97 17.58 -1.53
CA LYS A 377 5.69 18.22 -2.64
C LYS A 377 5.06 19.53 -3.10
N GLU A 378 3.84 19.83 -2.67
CA GLU A 378 3.12 20.96 -3.24
C GLU A 378 2.87 22.05 -2.18
N ASP A 379 2.93 23.30 -2.64
CA ASP A 379 2.45 24.42 -1.81
C ASP A 379 0.92 24.40 -1.75
N THR A 380 0.42 24.20 -0.56
CA THR A 380 -1.02 24.12 -0.28
C THR A 380 -1.56 25.37 0.42
N SER A 381 -0.74 26.40 0.61
CA SER A 381 -1.07 27.62 1.35
C SER A 381 -2.30 28.34 0.81
N ALA A 382 -2.52 28.28 -0.52
CA ALA A 382 -3.65 28.93 -1.19
C ALA A 382 -5.02 28.34 -0.82
N TRP A 383 -5.07 27.13 -0.30
CA TRP A 383 -6.34 26.43 -0.01
C TRP A 383 -6.37 25.63 1.29
N LEU A 384 -5.22 25.45 1.93
CA LEU A 384 -5.16 24.90 3.30
C LEU A 384 -4.92 26.03 4.30
N PRO A 385 -5.68 26.08 5.40
CA PRO A 385 -5.35 26.96 6.50
C PRO A 385 -3.99 26.56 7.08
N PRO A 386 -3.21 27.52 7.63
CA PRO A 386 -1.93 27.21 8.24
C PRO A 386 -2.10 26.16 9.34
N VAL A 387 -1.23 25.15 9.31
CA VAL A 387 -1.20 24.12 10.35
C VAL A 387 -0.56 24.74 11.60
N PRO A 388 -1.19 24.69 12.79
CA PRO A 388 -0.56 25.16 14.01
C PRO A 388 0.82 24.52 14.19
N LYS A 389 1.84 25.29 14.62
CA LYS A 389 3.25 24.85 14.73
C LYS A 389 3.47 23.55 15.55
N ARG A 390 2.49 23.14 16.35
CA ARG A 390 2.51 21.94 17.21
C ARG A 390 1.85 20.72 16.59
N VAL A 391 1.23 20.86 15.42
CA VAL A 391 0.55 19.74 14.75
C VAL A 391 1.44 19.27 13.62
N SER A 392 1.70 17.97 13.58
CA SER A 392 2.35 17.26 12.49
C SER A 392 1.79 17.70 11.11
N PRO A 393 2.56 17.55 10.01
CA PRO A 393 2.15 18.00 8.68
C PRO A 393 0.71 17.59 8.33
N ALA A 394 0.07 18.38 7.46
CA ALA A 394 -1.36 18.30 7.13
C ALA A 394 -1.86 16.85 6.97
N SER A 395 -2.72 16.40 7.86
CA SER A 395 -3.35 15.07 7.77
C SER A 395 -4.33 15.01 6.59
N PHE A 396 -4.76 13.81 6.18
CA PHE A 396 -5.83 13.68 5.18
C PHE A 396 -7.13 14.38 5.59
N THR A 397 -7.45 14.40 6.89
CA THR A 397 -8.57 15.18 7.42
C THR A 397 -8.38 16.69 7.20
N HIS A 398 -7.15 17.18 7.37
CA HIS A 398 -6.84 18.58 7.12
C HIS A 398 -6.97 18.92 5.64
N LEU A 399 -6.42 18.09 4.75
CA LEU A 399 -6.59 18.22 3.30
C LEU A 399 -8.07 18.22 2.90
N ARG A 400 -8.86 17.29 3.43
CA ARG A 400 -10.30 17.22 3.16
C ARG A 400 -10.99 18.53 3.54
N ARG A 401 -10.77 19.03 4.74
CA ARG A 401 -11.36 20.29 5.21
C ARG A 401 -10.93 21.50 4.37
N GLY A 402 -9.66 21.57 4.01
CA GLY A 402 -9.15 22.62 3.13
C GLY A 402 -9.78 22.59 1.75
N LEU A 403 -9.85 21.40 1.15
CA LEU A 403 -10.47 21.21 -0.17
C LEU A 403 -11.98 21.50 -0.13
N GLN A 404 -12.70 21.10 0.90
CA GLN A 404 -14.11 21.45 1.12
C GLN A 404 -14.29 22.97 1.16
N ARG A 405 -13.50 23.68 1.98
CA ARG A 405 -13.54 25.15 2.09
C ARG A 405 -13.24 25.83 0.76
N PHE A 406 -12.24 25.33 0.03
CA PHE A 406 -11.86 25.89 -1.27
C PHE A 406 -13.02 25.76 -2.28
N ILE A 407 -13.63 24.57 -2.38
CA ILE A 407 -14.76 24.30 -3.29
C ILE A 407 -15.96 25.17 -2.91
N ILE A 408 -16.33 25.21 -1.63
CA ILE A 408 -17.43 26.03 -1.13
C ILE A 408 -17.17 27.52 -1.44
N GLY A 409 -15.95 28.02 -1.16
CA GLY A 409 -15.59 29.41 -1.48
C GLY A 409 -15.71 29.75 -2.95
N ARG A 410 -15.32 28.81 -3.84
CA ARG A 410 -15.46 29.00 -5.30
C ARG A 410 -16.91 29.02 -5.78
N ILE A 411 -17.79 28.30 -5.13
CA ILE A 411 -19.23 28.28 -5.45
C ILE A 411 -19.91 29.56 -4.94
N LEU A 412 -19.55 30.01 -3.75
CA LEU A 412 -20.20 31.14 -3.10
C LEU A 412 -19.64 32.49 -3.61
N SER A 413 -18.35 32.58 -3.97
CA SER A 413 -17.70 33.83 -4.36
C SER A 413 -18.38 34.60 -5.52
N PRO A 414 -18.92 33.95 -6.55
CA PRO A 414 -19.67 34.66 -7.60
C PRO A 414 -21.01 35.22 -7.11
N LYS A 415 -21.57 34.67 -6.03
CA LYS A 415 -22.91 34.98 -5.53
C LYS A 415 -22.89 36.08 -4.45
N PHE A 416 -21.78 36.25 -3.73
CA PHE A 416 -21.65 37.28 -2.69
C PHE A 416 -21.36 38.69 -3.22
N GLY A 417 -21.01 38.83 -4.52
CA GLY A 417 -20.92 40.14 -5.20
C GLY A 417 -22.30 40.70 -5.64
N GLU A 418 -23.31 39.87 -5.72
CA GLU A 418 -24.71 40.23 -5.97
C GLU A 418 -25.54 39.70 -4.80
N MET A 419 -26.35 40.55 -4.17
CA MET A 419 -27.28 40.10 -3.15
C MET A 419 -28.14 38.91 -3.70
N PRO A 420 -28.27 37.79 -2.96
CA PRO A 420 -29.02 36.64 -3.47
C PRO A 420 -30.45 37.05 -3.77
N LYS A 421 -30.85 36.94 -5.04
CA LYS A 421 -32.26 36.93 -5.41
C LYS A 421 -32.86 35.67 -4.82
N SER A 422 -34.04 35.78 -4.25
CA SER A 422 -34.78 34.75 -3.48
C SER A 422 -35.17 33.46 -4.25
N GLU A 423 -34.53 33.16 -5.37
CA GLU A 423 -34.80 32.04 -6.26
C GLU A 423 -33.64 31.04 -6.44
N ASP A 424 -32.65 31.06 -5.56
CA ASP A 424 -31.56 30.08 -5.61
C ASP A 424 -32.11 28.69 -5.27
N SER A 425 -31.91 27.74 -6.19
CA SER A 425 -32.54 26.42 -6.11
C SER A 425 -32.11 25.70 -4.83
N PRO A 426 -33.03 25.02 -4.12
CA PRO A 426 -32.74 24.26 -2.89
C PRO A 426 -31.60 23.26 -3.05
N THR A 427 -31.36 22.77 -4.26
CA THR A 427 -30.34 21.79 -4.63
C THR A 427 -28.90 22.27 -4.42
N GLU A 428 -28.60 23.55 -4.64
CA GLU A 428 -27.21 24.05 -4.46
C GLU A 428 -26.85 24.23 -2.98
N LEU A 429 -27.80 24.70 -2.17
CA LEU A 429 -27.61 24.84 -0.73
C LEU A 429 -27.46 23.48 -0.05
N GLU A 430 -28.27 22.48 -0.44
CA GLU A 430 -28.12 21.10 0.03
C GLU A 430 -26.76 20.49 -0.34
N ALA A 431 -26.25 20.75 -1.56
CA ALA A 431 -24.95 20.28 -1.99
C ALA A 431 -23.81 20.90 -1.16
N ILE A 432 -23.91 22.20 -0.86
CA ILE A 432 -22.95 22.90 0.01
C ILE A 432 -22.97 22.32 1.43
N LEU A 433 -24.16 22.07 1.98
CA LEU A 433 -24.32 21.48 3.31
C LEU A 433 -23.78 20.06 3.38
N ARG A 434 -23.93 19.26 2.31
CA ARG A 434 -23.37 17.89 2.23
C ARG A 434 -21.85 17.85 2.16
N ILE A 435 -21.19 18.88 1.63
CA ILE A 435 -19.72 18.99 1.65
C ILE A 435 -19.23 19.45 3.03
N ALA A 436 -20.02 20.25 3.73
CA ALA A 436 -19.66 20.80 5.03
C ALA A 436 -19.87 19.80 6.19
N ALA A 437 -20.74 18.81 6.03
CA ALA A 437 -21.03 17.73 6.98
C ALA A 437 -20.09 16.52 6.78
#